data_47ffd565d6b1bf3897d2e57f0550fd6f
#
_entry.id   47ffd565d6b1bf3897d2e57f0550fd6f
#
_cell.length_a   1.000
_cell.length_b   1.000
_cell.length_c   1.000
_cell.angle_alpha   90.00
_cell.angle_beta   90.00
_cell.angle_gamma   90.00
#
_symmetry.space_group_name_H-M   'P 1'
#
loop_
_entity.id
_entity.type
_entity.pdbx_description
1 polymer ?
#
loop_
_entity_poly.entity_id
_entity_poly.type
_entity_poly.pdbx_seq_one_letter_code
_entity_poly.pdbx_strand_id
1 'polypeptide(L)'
;MRVLVVEDDRDVAAFIVKWLREAGHVAEHASNGRDALFMATGEAFDAIILDRMLPGGLDGLHVLETLRRQDNHTPVLFLSAMAQVDDRVRGLKAGGDDYLTKPFAFSELLARVEALARRVRATGPETKLVVGSLEMDLLSRTVRRAGQKLDLQPREFRLLEYLMRHANQVVTRTMLLEGVWDYHFDPQTNVIDVHVSRLRTKIDKPFETAMIHTVRSAGYMLRAD
;
A
#
# COMPACT_ATOMS: atom_id res chain seq x y z
N MET A 1 -11.03 -12.15 -7.41
CA MET A 1 -9.62 -12.05 -6.99
C MET A 1 -8.86 -13.22 -7.59
N ARG A 2 -7.57 -13.00 -7.83
CA ARG A 2 -6.62 -14.07 -8.19
C ARG A 2 -5.75 -14.39 -6.97
N VAL A 3 -5.80 -15.61 -6.48
CA VAL A 3 -5.17 -16.02 -5.23
C VAL A 3 -4.18 -17.14 -5.51
N LEU A 4 -2.94 -17.01 -5.03
CA LEU A 4 -1.95 -18.09 -5.03
C LEU A 4 -2.05 -18.84 -3.71
N VAL A 5 -2.24 -20.16 -3.77
CA VAL A 5 -2.25 -21.07 -2.63
C VAL A 5 -0.93 -21.84 -2.62
N VAL A 6 -0.15 -21.66 -1.57
CA VAL A 6 1.15 -22.34 -1.38
C VAL A 6 1.03 -23.29 -0.20
N GLU A 7 0.88 -24.57 -0.51
CA GLU A 7 0.59 -25.61 0.47
C GLU A 7 1.11 -26.96 -0.08
N ASP A 8 1.88 -27.69 0.67
CA ASP A 8 2.46 -28.98 0.25
C ASP A 8 1.50 -30.17 0.48
N ASP A 9 0.62 -30.05 1.47
CA ASP A 9 -0.44 -31.02 1.68
C ASP A 9 -1.50 -30.90 0.55
N ARG A 10 -1.56 -31.93 -0.28
CA ARG A 10 -2.45 -31.97 -1.47
C ARG A 10 -3.93 -31.89 -1.13
N ASP A 11 -4.34 -32.50 -0.02
CA ASP A 11 -5.74 -32.52 0.39
C ASP A 11 -6.17 -31.15 0.91
N VAL A 12 -5.31 -30.50 1.72
CA VAL A 12 -5.53 -29.13 2.21
C VAL A 12 -5.53 -28.14 1.04
N ALA A 13 -4.56 -28.25 0.14
CA ALA A 13 -4.48 -27.39 -1.05
C ALA A 13 -5.72 -27.53 -1.95
N ALA A 14 -6.12 -28.78 -2.26
CA ALA A 14 -7.30 -29.06 -3.07
C ALA A 14 -8.58 -28.51 -2.43
N PHE A 15 -8.71 -28.64 -1.10
CA PHE A 15 -9.81 -28.08 -0.33
C PHE A 15 -9.86 -26.56 -0.46
N ILE A 16 -8.76 -25.86 -0.21
CA ILE A 16 -8.71 -24.39 -0.29
C ILE A 16 -9.01 -23.91 -1.72
N VAL A 17 -8.35 -24.49 -2.72
CA VAL A 17 -8.54 -24.13 -4.14
C VAL A 17 -9.97 -24.33 -4.60
N LYS A 18 -10.58 -25.46 -4.25
CA LYS A 18 -11.99 -25.77 -4.58
C LYS A 18 -12.92 -24.69 -4.03
N TRP A 19 -12.81 -24.39 -2.74
CA TRP A 19 -13.70 -23.45 -2.09
C TRP A 19 -13.50 -22.00 -2.54
N LEU A 20 -12.26 -21.60 -2.84
CA LEU A 20 -12.00 -20.28 -3.43
C LEU A 20 -12.66 -20.15 -4.81
N ARG A 21 -12.61 -21.21 -5.63
CA ARG A 21 -13.28 -21.24 -6.94
C ARG A 21 -14.80 -21.21 -6.82
N GLU A 22 -15.37 -21.94 -5.87
CA GLU A 22 -16.81 -21.91 -5.57
C GLU A 22 -17.27 -20.51 -5.08
N ALA A 23 -16.38 -19.78 -4.39
CA ALA A 23 -16.61 -18.39 -4.01
C ALA A 23 -16.39 -17.37 -5.16
N GLY A 24 -16.15 -17.83 -6.40
CA GLY A 24 -16.00 -16.99 -7.59
C GLY A 24 -14.59 -16.38 -7.75
N HIS A 25 -13.57 -16.96 -7.13
CA HIS A 25 -12.18 -16.50 -7.25
C HIS A 25 -11.38 -17.41 -8.21
N VAL A 26 -10.32 -16.84 -8.81
CA VAL A 26 -9.31 -17.63 -9.52
C VAL A 26 -8.27 -18.08 -8.50
N ALA A 27 -8.07 -19.37 -8.35
CA ALA A 27 -7.10 -19.93 -7.42
C ALA A 27 -6.09 -20.81 -8.16
N GLU A 28 -4.81 -20.55 -7.92
CA GLU A 28 -3.67 -21.30 -8.42
C GLU A 28 -2.90 -21.91 -7.26
N HIS A 29 -2.19 -23.00 -7.51
CA HIS A 29 -1.53 -23.78 -6.47
C HIS A 29 -0.06 -24.00 -6.79
N ALA A 30 0.79 -23.79 -5.78
CA ALA A 30 2.18 -24.18 -5.73
C ALA A 30 2.41 -25.12 -4.53
N SER A 31 3.11 -26.22 -4.72
CA SER A 31 3.34 -27.23 -3.67
C SER A 31 4.65 -27.03 -2.89
N ASN A 32 5.42 -26.01 -3.21
CA ASN A 32 6.71 -25.72 -2.59
C ASN A 32 7.11 -24.26 -2.78
N GLY A 33 8.10 -23.79 -2.00
CA GLY A 33 8.53 -22.39 -2.01
C GLY A 33 9.18 -21.93 -3.32
N ARG A 34 9.82 -22.81 -4.09
CA ARG A 34 10.45 -22.46 -5.37
C ARG A 34 9.38 -22.13 -6.43
N ASP A 35 8.39 -23.00 -6.58
CA ASP A 35 7.30 -22.79 -7.51
C ASP A 35 6.46 -21.58 -7.11
N ALA A 36 6.26 -21.37 -5.81
CA ALA A 36 5.59 -20.18 -5.27
C ALA A 36 6.29 -18.89 -5.68
N LEU A 37 7.63 -18.80 -5.53
CA LEU A 37 8.41 -17.64 -5.95
C LEU A 37 8.33 -17.43 -7.46
N PHE A 38 8.47 -18.50 -8.25
CA PHE A 38 8.38 -18.41 -9.70
C PHE A 38 7.03 -17.85 -10.16
N MET A 39 5.93 -18.36 -9.61
CA MET A 39 4.59 -17.89 -9.95
C MET A 39 4.35 -16.45 -9.47
N ALA A 40 4.68 -16.15 -8.21
CA ALA A 40 4.43 -14.85 -7.62
C ALA A 40 5.29 -13.71 -8.21
N THR A 41 6.40 -14.03 -8.88
CA THR A 41 7.22 -13.05 -9.61
C THR A 41 6.83 -12.91 -11.08
N GLY A 42 6.29 -13.98 -11.68
CA GLY A 42 5.88 -13.99 -13.09
C GLY A 42 4.48 -13.41 -13.34
N GLU A 43 3.62 -13.43 -12.33
CA GLU A 43 2.22 -13.08 -12.47
C GLU A 43 1.71 -12.27 -11.26
N ALA A 44 0.69 -11.43 -11.50
CA ALA A 44 0.09 -10.62 -10.45
C ALA A 44 -1.01 -11.40 -9.70
N PHE A 45 -0.91 -11.47 -8.38
CA PHE A 45 -1.93 -12.01 -7.49
C PHE A 45 -2.50 -10.92 -6.58
N ASP A 46 -3.78 -11.04 -6.25
CA ASP A 46 -4.45 -10.14 -5.28
C ASP A 46 -4.11 -10.51 -3.83
N ALA A 47 -3.77 -11.79 -3.56
CA ALA A 47 -3.33 -12.29 -2.27
C ALA A 47 -2.59 -13.64 -2.43
N ILE A 48 -1.75 -13.97 -1.47
CA ILE A 48 -1.06 -15.25 -1.34
C ILE A 48 -1.48 -15.90 -0.01
N ILE A 49 -1.96 -17.14 -0.07
CA ILE A 49 -2.14 -18.00 1.10
C ILE A 49 -0.89 -18.88 1.17
N LEU A 50 -0.14 -18.81 2.26
CA LEU A 50 1.20 -19.39 2.34
C LEU A 50 1.34 -20.25 3.60
N ASP A 51 1.57 -21.56 3.40
CA ASP A 51 1.94 -22.40 4.54
C ASP A 51 3.29 -21.99 5.10
N ARG A 52 3.36 -21.92 6.41
CA ARG A 52 4.59 -21.61 7.14
C ARG A 52 5.64 -22.69 6.98
N MET A 53 5.22 -23.96 6.90
CA MET A 53 6.10 -25.14 6.87
C MET A 53 6.06 -25.78 5.48
N LEU A 54 6.95 -25.36 4.59
CA LEU A 54 7.08 -25.93 3.25
C LEU A 54 8.30 -26.84 3.16
N PRO A 55 8.25 -27.93 2.39
CA PRO A 55 9.38 -28.82 2.16
C PRO A 55 10.43 -28.20 1.24
N GLY A 56 11.65 -28.79 1.25
CA GLY A 56 12.69 -28.49 0.25
C GLY A 56 13.58 -27.29 0.59
N GLY A 57 13.65 -26.89 1.86
CA GLY A 57 14.63 -25.89 2.35
C GLY A 57 14.24 -24.42 2.15
N LEU A 58 13.12 -24.15 1.46
CA LEU A 58 12.52 -22.83 1.35
C LEU A 58 11.17 -22.84 2.09
N ASP A 59 11.21 -22.51 3.39
CA ASP A 59 9.98 -22.37 4.18
C ASP A 59 9.20 -21.11 3.80
N GLY A 60 7.94 -21.02 4.27
CA GLY A 60 7.07 -19.91 3.95
C GLY A 60 7.64 -18.54 4.35
N LEU A 61 8.45 -18.47 5.42
CA LEU A 61 9.07 -17.22 5.84
C LEU A 61 10.13 -16.75 4.83
N HIS A 62 10.98 -17.67 4.38
CA HIS A 62 11.99 -17.36 3.33
C HIS A 62 11.34 -16.96 2.00
N VAL A 63 10.19 -17.57 1.64
CA VAL A 63 9.40 -17.15 0.47
C VAL A 63 8.96 -15.70 0.63
N LEU A 64 8.34 -15.35 1.77
CA LEU A 64 7.90 -13.99 2.04
C LEU A 64 9.06 -12.98 1.99
N GLU A 65 10.16 -13.23 2.72
CA GLU A 65 11.32 -12.36 2.75
C GLU A 65 11.92 -12.13 1.36
N THR A 66 11.91 -13.17 0.51
CA THR A 66 12.40 -13.07 -0.86
C THR A 66 11.47 -12.20 -1.71
N LEU A 67 10.14 -12.36 -1.59
CA LEU A 67 9.17 -11.51 -2.28
C LEU A 67 9.34 -10.03 -1.86
N ARG A 68 9.47 -9.75 -0.57
CA ARG A 68 9.66 -8.37 -0.07
C ARG A 68 10.97 -7.75 -0.55
N ARG A 69 12.06 -8.53 -0.63
CA ARG A 69 13.35 -8.06 -1.21
C ARG A 69 13.24 -7.73 -2.70
N GLN A 70 12.30 -8.33 -3.42
CA GLN A 70 12.01 -8.05 -4.83
C GLN A 70 10.93 -6.98 -5.02
N ASP A 71 10.61 -6.21 -3.98
CA ASP A 71 9.57 -5.17 -3.97
C ASP A 71 8.15 -5.70 -4.30
N ASN A 72 7.95 -7.00 -4.13
CA ASN A 72 6.63 -7.61 -4.24
C ASN A 72 5.89 -7.50 -2.91
N HIS A 73 4.88 -6.63 -2.87
CA HIS A 73 4.04 -6.34 -1.71
C HIS A 73 2.67 -7.03 -1.77
N THR A 74 2.52 -8.09 -2.58
CA THR A 74 1.29 -8.90 -2.57
C THR A 74 0.98 -9.36 -1.15
N PRO A 75 -0.26 -9.16 -0.65
CA PRO A 75 -0.62 -9.55 0.71
C PRO A 75 -0.47 -11.03 0.95
N VAL A 76 0.07 -11.38 2.11
CA VAL A 76 0.31 -12.76 2.48
C VAL A 76 -0.47 -13.11 3.76
N LEU A 77 -1.35 -14.12 3.64
CA LEU A 77 -1.97 -14.81 4.77
C LEU A 77 -1.18 -16.08 5.06
N PHE A 78 -0.53 -16.14 6.22
CA PHE A 78 0.12 -17.36 6.65
C PHE A 78 -0.88 -18.40 7.18
N LEU A 79 -0.71 -19.66 6.76
CA LEU A 79 -1.30 -20.81 7.42
C LEU A 79 -0.25 -21.48 8.31
N SER A 80 -0.61 -21.88 9.52
CA SER A 80 0.31 -22.59 10.40
C SER A 80 -0.39 -23.52 11.38
N ALA A 81 0.23 -24.67 11.64
CA ALA A 81 -0.16 -25.57 12.71
C ALA A 81 0.32 -25.09 14.09
N MET A 82 1.21 -24.08 14.14
CA MET A 82 1.81 -23.58 15.38
C MET A 82 1.03 -22.42 15.96
N ALA A 83 0.43 -22.62 17.13
CA ALA A 83 -0.26 -21.58 17.90
C ALA A 83 0.70 -20.70 18.74
N GLN A 84 2.02 -20.89 18.65
CA GLN A 84 2.97 -20.14 19.51
C GLN A 84 3.03 -18.67 19.09
N VAL A 85 2.94 -17.80 20.09
CA VAL A 85 2.91 -16.33 19.92
C VAL A 85 4.18 -15.83 19.21
N ASP A 86 5.33 -16.45 19.49
CA ASP A 86 6.63 -16.04 18.94
C ASP A 86 6.72 -16.26 17.42
N ASP A 87 6.14 -17.33 16.90
CA ASP A 87 6.13 -17.59 15.43
C ASP A 87 5.21 -16.64 14.68
N ARG A 88 4.07 -16.27 15.29
CA ARG A 88 3.16 -15.25 14.74
C ARG A 88 3.84 -13.89 14.70
N VAL A 89 4.55 -13.51 15.78
CA VAL A 89 5.30 -12.24 15.86
C VAL A 89 6.43 -12.20 14.83
N ARG A 90 7.13 -13.31 14.60
CA ARG A 90 8.18 -13.41 13.57
C ARG A 90 7.59 -13.24 12.15
N GLY A 91 6.50 -13.95 11.83
CA GLY A 91 5.84 -13.84 10.53
C GLY A 91 5.35 -12.42 10.23
N LEU A 92 4.74 -11.76 11.21
CA LEU A 92 4.28 -10.38 11.08
C LEU A 92 5.45 -9.38 10.96
N LYS A 93 6.54 -9.55 11.74
CA LYS A 93 7.74 -8.72 11.63
C LYS A 93 8.47 -8.87 10.31
N ALA A 94 8.38 -10.03 9.66
CA ALA A 94 8.95 -10.29 8.34
C ALA A 94 8.11 -9.69 7.19
N GLY A 95 6.97 -9.04 7.50
CA GLY A 95 6.10 -8.40 6.52
C GLY A 95 4.92 -9.27 6.07
N GLY A 96 4.56 -10.32 6.84
CA GLY A 96 3.28 -11.01 6.68
C GLY A 96 2.12 -10.13 7.14
N ASP A 97 1.02 -10.18 6.41
CA ASP A 97 -0.10 -9.25 6.61
C ASP A 97 -1.17 -9.80 7.56
N ASP A 98 -1.31 -11.11 7.66
CA ASP A 98 -2.21 -11.79 8.62
C ASP A 98 -1.80 -13.26 8.84
N TYR A 99 -2.43 -13.92 9.81
CA TYR A 99 -2.08 -15.27 10.26
C TYR A 99 -3.34 -16.07 10.60
N LEU A 100 -3.41 -17.32 10.13
CA LEU A 100 -4.52 -18.24 10.40
C LEU A 100 -3.99 -19.59 10.87
N THR A 101 -4.47 -20.08 12.01
CA THR A 101 -4.04 -21.36 12.59
C THR A 101 -4.83 -22.52 12.03
N LYS A 102 -4.15 -23.62 11.73
CA LYS A 102 -4.77 -24.91 11.39
C LYS A 102 -5.17 -25.65 12.70
N PRO A 103 -6.37 -26.27 12.78
CA PRO A 103 -7.42 -26.29 11.75
C PRO A 103 -8.23 -24.97 11.72
N PHE A 104 -8.71 -24.59 10.55
CA PHE A 104 -9.49 -23.36 10.32
C PHE A 104 -10.82 -23.63 9.62
N ALA A 105 -11.79 -22.76 9.83
CA ALA A 105 -13.00 -22.73 9.03
C ALA A 105 -12.75 -21.99 7.71
N PHE A 106 -13.27 -22.51 6.59
CA PHE A 106 -13.11 -21.86 5.29
C PHE A 106 -13.69 -20.42 5.27
N SER A 107 -14.80 -20.20 5.95
CA SER A 107 -15.41 -18.87 6.07
C SER A 107 -14.45 -17.84 6.71
N GLU A 108 -13.64 -18.27 7.68
CA GLU A 108 -12.64 -17.41 8.31
C GLU A 108 -11.48 -17.13 7.33
N LEU A 109 -10.97 -18.17 6.66
CA LEU A 109 -9.92 -18.02 5.64
C LEU A 109 -10.36 -17.05 4.54
N LEU A 110 -11.56 -17.23 3.99
CA LEU A 110 -12.10 -16.38 2.94
C LEU A 110 -12.24 -14.93 3.40
N ALA A 111 -12.83 -14.68 4.58
CA ALA A 111 -13.00 -13.35 5.12
C ALA A 111 -11.65 -12.62 5.31
N ARG A 112 -10.60 -13.32 5.75
CA ARG A 112 -9.25 -12.77 5.93
C ARG A 112 -8.59 -12.44 4.58
N VAL A 113 -8.63 -13.36 3.62
CA VAL A 113 -8.06 -13.15 2.27
C VAL A 113 -8.75 -11.99 1.57
N GLU A 114 -10.08 -11.89 1.65
CA GLU A 114 -10.83 -10.76 1.09
C GLU A 114 -10.49 -9.44 1.78
N ALA A 115 -10.31 -9.44 3.09
CA ALA A 115 -9.91 -8.24 3.84
C ALA A 115 -8.50 -7.77 3.43
N LEU A 116 -7.56 -8.70 3.24
CA LEU A 116 -6.20 -8.41 2.77
C LEU A 116 -6.21 -7.85 1.33
N ALA A 117 -6.87 -8.51 0.40
CA ALA A 117 -6.97 -8.06 -0.98
C ALA A 117 -7.68 -6.69 -1.10
N ARG A 118 -8.66 -6.42 -0.24
CA ARG A 118 -9.33 -5.12 -0.17
C ARG A 118 -8.38 -4.01 0.33
N ARG A 119 -7.51 -4.29 1.30
CA ARG A 119 -6.49 -3.33 1.76
C ARG A 119 -5.55 -2.94 0.63
N VAL A 120 -5.08 -3.88 -0.18
CA VAL A 120 -4.21 -3.58 -1.34
C VAL A 120 -4.95 -2.84 -2.43
N ARG A 121 -6.22 -3.15 -2.68
CA ARG A 121 -7.03 -2.36 -3.62
C ARG A 121 -7.30 -0.94 -3.09
N ALA A 122 -7.38 -0.77 -1.77
CA ALA A 122 -7.44 0.54 -1.11
C ALA A 122 -6.06 1.22 -1.02
N THR A 123 -4.95 0.43 -1.04
CA THR A 123 -3.55 0.90 -1.03
C THR A 123 -2.80 0.59 -2.34
N GLY A 124 -3.48 0.07 -3.40
CA GLY A 124 -2.97 0.09 -4.77
C GLY A 124 -2.43 1.50 -5.04
N PRO A 125 -1.41 1.72 -5.90
CA PRO A 125 -0.86 3.06 -6.06
C PRO A 125 -2.02 4.02 -6.17
N GLU A 126 -2.21 4.85 -5.14
CA GLU A 126 -3.31 5.82 -5.10
C GLU A 126 -3.18 6.66 -6.36
N THR A 127 -3.90 6.24 -7.40
CA THR A 127 -3.88 6.96 -8.68
C THR A 127 -4.65 8.26 -8.56
N LYS A 128 -5.45 8.40 -7.48
CA LYS A 128 -6.22 9.60 -7.18
C LYS A 128 -6.14 9.93 -5.70
N LEU A 129 -5.77 11.15 -5.39
CA LEU A 129 -5.83 11.74 -4.05
C LEU A 129 -7.05 12.65 -3.99
N VAL A 130 -7.80 12.60 -2.89
CA VAL A 130 -8.96 13.46 -2.65
C VAL A 130 -8.89 14.02 -1.23
N VAL A 131 -8.95 15.35 -1.09
CA VAL A 131 -9.00 16.04 0.20
C VAL A 131 -10.03 17.16 0.08
N GLY A 132 -11.19 17.01 0.71
CA GLY A 132 -12.32 17.94 0.55
C GLY A 132 -12.70 18.11 -0.92
N SER A 133 -12.73 19.34 -1.41
CA SER A 133 -13.03 19.69 -2.80
C SER A 133 -11.85 19.53 -3.78
N LEU A 134 -10.66 19.16 -3.29
CA LEU A 134 -9.45 19.02 -4.08
C LEU A 134 -9.24 17.57 -4.52
N GLU A 135 -9.09 17.35 -5.82
CA GLU A 135 -8.87 16.05 -6.45
C GLU A 135 -7.59 16.09 -7.29
N MET A 136 -6.75 15.08 -7.17
CA MET A 136 -5.52 14.93 -7.96
C MET A 136 -5.49 13.52 -8.56
N ASP A 137 -5.36 13.43 -9.87
CA ASP A 137 -5.12 12.18 -10.60
C ASP A 137 -3.62 12.11 -10.95
N LEU A 138 -2.94 11.14 -10.35
CA LEU A 138 -1.48 10.97 -10.42
C LEU A 138 -1.04 10.40 -11.78
N LEU A 139 -1.90 9.58 -12.43
CA LEU A 139 -1.58 8.99 -13.73
C LEU A 139 -1.70 10.02 -14.84
N SER A 140 -2.84 10.70 -14.91
CA SER A 140 -3.06 11.76 -15.91
C SER A 140 -2.41 13.08 -15.55
N ARG A 141 -1.82 13.19 -14.33
CA ARG A 141 -1.23 14.41 -13.76
C ARG A 141 -2.19 15.60 -13.80
N THR A 142 -3.47 15.36 -13.55
CA THR A 142 -4.49 16.40 -13.52
C THR A 142 -4.92 16.71 -12.10
N VAL A 143 -5.15 18.00 -11.83
CA VAL A 143 -5.65 18.49 -10.55
C VAL A 143 -6.94 19.26 -10.77
N ARG A 144 -7.93 19.04 -9.92
CA ARG A 144 -9.19 19.78 -9.89
C ARG A 144 -9.51 20.22 -8.47
N ARG A 145 -10.13 21.38 -8.35
CA ARG A 145 -10.75 21.82 -7.10
C ARG A 145 -12.18 22.27 -7.38
N ALA A 146 -13.15 21.73 -6.64
CA ALA A 146 -14.58 21.96 -6.88
C ALA A 146 -14.96 21.76 -8.37
N GLY A 147 -14.39 20.73 -9.04
CA GLY A 147 -14.61 20.43 -10.44
C GLY A 147 -13.79 21.28 -11.44
N GLN A 148 -13.24 22.42 -11.02
CA GLN A 148 -12.42 23.29 -11.87
C GLN A 148 -11.01 22.73 -12.04
N LYS A 149 -10.54 22.55 -13.29
CA LYS A 149 -9.18 22.11 -13.59
C LYS A 149 -8.17 23.21 -13.26
N LEU A 150 -7.09 22.80 -12.57
CA LEU A 150 -5.99 23.67 -12.19
C LEU A 150 -4.74 23.31 -12.98
N ASP A 151 -4.04 24.33 -13.49
CA ASP A 151 -2.76 24.15 -14.19
C ASP A 151 -1.59 24.36 -13.23
N LEU A 152 -0.95 23.26 -12.85
CA LEU A 152 0.20 23.25 -11.94
C LEU A 152 1.49 22.95 -12.68
N GLN A 153 2.55 23.69 -12.32
CA GLN A 153 3.91 23.37 -12.75
C GLN A 153 4.38 22.05 -12.11
N PRO A 154 5.34 21.31 -12.71
CA PRO A 154 5.77 20.02 -12.19
C PRO A 154 6.19 20.02 -10.70
N ARG A 155 6.84 21.09 -10.23
CA ARG A 155 7.22 21.22 -8.80
C ARG A 155 6.02 21.53 -7.91
N GLU A 156 5.08 22.32 -8.38
CA GLU A 156 3.83 22.61 -7.65
C GLU A 156 2.97 21.35 -7.53
N PHE A 157 2.94 20.50 -8.58
CA PHE A 157 2.26 19.22 -8.57
C PHE A 157 2.85 18.29 -7.50
N ARG A 158 4.19 18.11 -7.47
CA ARG A 158 4.87 17.29 -6.45
C ARG A 158 4.65 17.82 -5.03
N LEU A 159 4.72 19.13 -4.85
CA LEU A 159 4.46 19.77 -3.56
C LEU A 159 3.03 19.52 -3.09
N LEU A 160 2.05 19.67 -3.98
CA LEU A 160 0.65 19.40 -3.67
C LEU A 160 0.41 17.92 -3.37
N GLU A 161 0.97 17.01 -4.18
CA GLU A 161 0.90 15.57 -3.92
C GLU A 161 1.41 15.23 -2.52
N TYR A 162 2.59 15.75 -2.16
CA TYR A 162 3.17 15.51 -0.85
C TYR A 162 2.28 16.01 0.28
N LEU A 163 1.73 17.21 0.16
CA LEU A 163 0.79 17.77 1.14
C LEU A 163 -0.52 17.01 1.22
N MET A 164 -1.07 16.51 0.09
CA MET A 164 -2.29 15.72 0.06
C MET A 164 -2.10 14.34 0.72
N ARG A 165 -0.97 13.69 0.51
CA ARG A 165 -0.62 12.43 1.20
C ARG A 165 -0.48 12.57 2.71
N HIS A 166 -0.15 13.78 3.18
CA HIS A 166 -0.03 14.13 4.60
C HIS A 166 -1.17 15.06 5.05
N ALA A 167 -2.36 14.91 4.45
CA ALA A 167 -3.50 15.74 4.80
C ALA A 167 -3.81 15.69 6.31
N ASN A 168 -4.16 16.85 6.89
CA ASN A 168 -4.41 17.06 8.32
C ASN A 168 -3.18 16.85 9.24
N GLN A 169 -1.98 16.73 8.66
CA GLN A 169 -0.73 16.65 9.41
C GLN A 169 0.14 17.86 9.14
N VAL A 170 0.96 18.23 10.12
CA VAL A 170 1.95 19.30 9.94
C VAL A 170 3.15 18.74 9.19
N VAL A 171 3.40 19.25 8.00
CA VAL A 171 4.55 18.92 7.17
C VAL A 171 5.63 19.97 7.41
N THR A 172 6.77 19.56 7.94
CA THR A 172 7.88 20.47 8.24
C THR A 172 8.63 20.90 6.97
N ARG A 173 9.41 21.99 7.07
CA ARG A 173 10.27 22.43 5.95
C ARG A 173 11.26 21.34 5.53
N THR A 174 11.88 20.66 6.50
CA THR A 174 12.81 19.55 6.24
C THR A 174 12.13 18.43 5.47
N MET A 175 10.95 17.99 5.91
CA MET A 175 10.17 16.97 5.19
C MET A 175 9.87 17.38 3.73
N LEU A 176 9.57 18.65 3.49
CA LEU A 176 9.34 19.15 2.13
C LEU A 176 10.63 19.15 1.30
N LEU A 177 11.76 19.60 1.87
CA LEU A 177 13.05 19.60 1.18
C LEU A 177 13.46 18.20 0.77
N GLU A 178 13.35 17.23 1.67
CA GLU A 178 13.66 15.82 1.39
C GLU A 178 12.66 15.19 0.39
N GLY A 179 11.36 15.32 0.65
CA GLY A 179 10.34 14.59 -0.11
C GLY A 179 9.99 15.18 -1.48
N VAL A 180 10.25 16.49 -1.71
CA VAL A 180 9.88 17.17 -2.96
C VAL A 180 11.08 17.65 -3.77
N TRP A 181 12.18 18.03 -3.09
CA TRP A 181 13.39 18.58 -3.73
C TRP A 181 14.59 17.63 -3.73
N ASP A 182 14.50 16.48 -3.04
CA ASP A 182 15.59 15.53 -2.85
C ASP A 182 16.83 16.18 -2.17
N TYR A 183 16.62 17.20 -1.34
CA TYR A 183 17.68 17.87 -0.59
C TYR A 183 17.81 17.26 0.80
N HIS A 184 18.96 16.69 1.11
CA HIS A 184 19.30 16.15 2.44
C HIS A 184 19.90 17.20 3.39
N PHE A 185 19.88 18.46 3.01
CA PHE A 185 20.33 19.60 3.83
C PHE A 185 19.40 20.80 3.61
N ASP A 186 19.30 21.68 4.61
CA ASP A 186 18.54 22.92 4.46
C ASP A 186 19.44 23.98 3.76
N PRO A 187 19.10 24.36 2.53
CA PRO A 187 19.87 25.38 1.80
C PRO A 187 19.68 26.81 2.37
N GLN A 188 18.94 26.97 3.50
CA GLN A 188 18.59 28.25 4.12
C GLN A 188 17.96 29.24 3.14
N THR A 189 17.22 28.74 2.15
CA THR A 189 16.55 29.55 1.13
C THR A 189 15.04 29.58 1.37
N ASN A 190 14.38 30.59 0.81
CA ASN A 190 12.92 30.70 0.83
C ASN A 190 12.22 29.90 -0.29
N VAL A 191 12.90 28.92 -0.87
CA VAL A 191 12.39 28.14 -2.02
C VAL A 191 11.02 27.51 -1.74
N ILE A 192 10.82 26.93 -0.55
CA ILE A 192 9.55 26.34 -0.15
C ILE A 192 8.46 27.41 -0.08
N ASP A 193 8.74 28.54 0.57
CA ASP A 193 7.75 29.62 0.76
C ASP A 193 7.28 30.19 -0.58
N VAL A 194 8.20 30.34 -1.54
CA VAL A 194 7.88 30.79 -2.89
C VAL A 194 6.95 29.79 -3.59
N HIS A 195 7.25 28.48 -3.53
CA HIS A 195 6.42 27.47 -4.17
C HIS A 195 5.06 27.31 -3.47
N VAL A 196 5.01 27.37 -2.14
CA VAL A 196 3.75 27.37 -1.38
C VAL A 196 2.92 28.62 -1.74
N SER A 197 3.53 29.79 -1.85
CA SER A 197 2.83 31.02 -2.25
C SER A 197 2.23 30.90 -3.65
N ARG A 198 3.00 30.39 -4.62
CA ARG A 198 2.52 30.12 -5.99
C ARG A 198 1.39 29.10 -6.02
N LEU A 199 1.54 28.02 -5.26
CA LEU A 199 0.51 26.99 -5.15
C LEU A 199 -0.79 27.56 -4.57
N ARG A 200 -0.72 28.33 -3.47
CA ARG A 200 -1.89 29.03 -2.89
C ARG A 200 -2.58 29.96 -3.89
N THR A 201 -1.82 30.62 -4.75
CA THR A 201 -2.41 31.48 -5.80
C THR A 201 -3.31 30.71 -6.74
N LYS A 202 -3.04 29.42 -6.97
CA LYS A 202 -3.79 28.55 -7.88
C LYS A 202 -4.89 27.76 -7.19
N ILE A 203 -4.62 27.26 -5.98
CA ILE A 203 -5.56 26.35 -5.30
C ILE A 203 -6.42 27.04 -4.23
N ASP A 204 -6.00 28.18 -3.66
CA ASP A 204 -6.74 28.85 -2.61
C ASP A 204 -7.39 30.16 -3.09
N LYS A 205 -6.63 31.07 -3.72
CA LYS A 205 -7.13 32.39 -4.09
C LYS A 205 -8.39 32.42 -4.98
N PRO A 206 -8.60 31.48 -5.92
CA PRO A 206 -9.83 31.44 -6.73
C PRO A 206 -11.06 30.93 -5.97
N PHE A 207 -10.90 30.45 -4.74
CA PHE A 207 -11.94 29.77 -3.96
C PHE A 207 -12.15 30.51 -2.62
N GLU A 208 -13.33 30.32 -2.02
CA GLU A 208 -13.72 31.00 -0.78
C GLU A 208 -12.93 30.55 0.44
N THR A 209 -12.48 29.29 0.43
CA THR A 209 -11.78 28.67 1.56
C THR A 209 -10.33 28.37 1.21
N ALA A 210 -9.43 28.55 2.18
CA ALA A 210 -8.03 28.18 2.02
C ALA A 210 -7.80 26.76 2.54
N MET A 211 -7.11 25.92 1.76
CA MET A 211 -6.76 24.56 2.17
C MET A 211 -5.32 24.44 2.68
N ILE A 212 -4.39 25.28 2.19
CA ILE A 212 -3.00 25.27 2.69
C ILE A 212 -2.85 26.28 3.81
N HIS A 213 -2.55 25.81 5.01
CA HIS A 213 -2.35 26.62 6.20
C HIS A 213 -0.87 26.66 6.60
N THR A 214 -0.43 27.81 7.09
CA THR A 214 0.88 27.93 7.72
C THR A 214 0.74 27.64 9.21
N VAL A 215 1.50 26.66 9.70
CA VAL A 215 1.64 26.39 11.13
C VAL A 215 2.93 27.10 11.60
N ARG A 216 2.78 28.19 12.36
CA ARG A 216 3.92 29.02 12.78
C ARG A 216 5.00 28.18 13.46
N SER A 217 6.25 28.42 13.10
CA SER A 217 7.44 27.73 13.60
C SER A 217 7.49 26.21 13.35
N ALA A 218 6.51 25.61 12.64
CA ALA A 218 6.45 24.18 12.38
C ALA A 218 6.48 23.82 10.88
N GLY A 219 5.70 24.52 10.04
CA GLY A 219 5.63 24.21 8.61
C GLY A 219 4.29 24.54 7.98
N TYR A 220 3.79 23.62 7.18
CA TYR A 220 2.55 23.76 6.43
C TYR A 220 1.63 22.56 6.67
N MET A 221 0.34 22.76 6.53
CA MET A 221 -0.66 21.72 6.64
C MET A 221 -1.73 21.92 5.58
N LEU A 222 -2.09 20.86 4.87
CA LEU A 222 -3.25 20.83 3.99
C LEU A 222 -4.40 20.16 4.74
N ARG A 223 -5.56 20.80 4.73
CA ARG A 223 -6.80 20.22 5.29
C ARG A 223 -7.99 20.52 4.39
N ALA A 224 -9.03 19.69 4.53
CA ALA A 224 -10.30 19.89 3.84
C ALA A 224 -10.91 21.27 4.20
N ASP A 225 -11.60 21.84 3.25
CA ASP A 225 -12.42 23.05 3.36
C ASP A 225 -13.76 22.77 4.04
#